data_92e544e51085d7caf772ac5731edd007
#
_entry.id   92e544e51085d7caf772ac5731edd007
#
_cell.length_a   1.000
_cell.length_b   1.000
_cell.length_c   1.000
_cell.angle_alpha   90.00
_cell.angle_beta   90.00
_cell.angle_gamma   90.00
#
_symmetry.space_group_name_H-M   'P 1'
#
loop_
_entity.id
_entity.type
_entity.pdbx_description
1 polymer ?
#
loop_
_entity_poly.entity_id
_entity_poly.type
_entity_poly.pdbx_seq_one_letter_code
_entity_poly.pdbx_strand_id
1 'polypeptide(L)'
;MKNFYNVYRQNLVEQDLPTIYCDMDMVLCDFLKGAEKELGKPFPEVDKDKRWPIIHKNKTFWENLEWMPGAKRLWSFVNKYDAHILSAYSTNDSNSIPGKMKWLRKNAKLTQRSRIHLVLRKQKQDFAMTNNKPNVLIDDHLKNIKEWEAKGGIGIHHLSVSTSLNELKKLGYK
;
A
#
# COMPACT_ATOMS: atom_id res chain seq x y z
N MET A 1 27.46 31.07 -1.63
CA MET A 1 26.95 30.47 -2.90
C MET A 1 26.79 28.98 -2.67
N LYS A 2 25.57 28.50 -2.29
CA LYS A 2 25.28 27.06 -2.19
C LYS A 2 25.20 26.53 -3.60
N ASN A 3 26.02 25.55 -3.86
CA ASN A 3 26.42 25.00 -5.13
C ASN A 3 25.20 24.55 -5.96
N PHE A 4 24.85 25.27 -7.01
CA PHE A 4 23.83 24.93 -8.00
C PHE A 4 24.02 23.49 -8.55
N TYR A 5 25.26 23.01 -8.61
CA TYR A 5 25.61 21.65 -8.98
C TYR A 5 25.09 20.57 -8.03
N ASN A 6 25.03 20.85 -6.72
CA ASN A 6 24.50 19.87 -5.75
C ASN A 6 22.98 19.76 -5.79
N VAL A 7 22.28 20.88 -6.06
CA VAL A 7 20.83 20.89 -6.26
C VAL A 7 20.48 20.19 -7.58
N TYR A 8 21.29 20.41 -8.63
CA TYR A 8 21.07 19.77 -9.94
C TYR A 8 21.34 18.25 -9.88
N ARG A 9 22.37 17.80 -9.16
CA ARG A 9 22.63 16.37 -8.92
C ARG A 9 21.55 15.70 -8.06
N GLN A 10 21.05 16.39 -7.01
CA GLN A 10 19.94 15.87 -6.21
C GLN A 10 18.67 15.70 -7.06
N ASN A 11 18.34 16.67 -7.87
CA ASN A 11 17.16 16.59 -8.76
C ASN A 11 17.31 15.53 -9.85
N LEU A 12 18.52 15.28 -10.38
CA LEU A 12 18.77 14.21 -11.35
C LEU A 12 18.69 12.81 -10.73
N VAL A 13 19.10 12.66 -9.47
CA VAL A 13 19.03 11.38 -8.74
C VAL A 13 17.60 11.08 -8.31
N GLU A 14 16.80 12.09 -7.94
CA GLU A 14 15.38 11.92 -7.57
C GLU A 14 14.50 11.58 -8.80
N GLN A 15 14.87 12.05 -9.99
CA GLN A 15 14.13 11.75 -11.23
C GLN A 15 14.31 10.32 -11.75
N ASP A 16 15.31 9.57 -11.26
CA ASP A 16 15.62 8.21 -11.71
C ASP A 16 15.19 7.10 -10.73
N LEU A 17 14.63 7.45 -9.56
CA LEU A 17 14.15 6.45 -8.62
C LEU A 17 12.88 5.76 -9.14
N PRO A 18 12.74 4.43 -8.93
CA PRO A 18 11.53 3.68 -9.27
C PRO A 18 10.27 4.26 -8.64
N THR A 19 9.13 4.19 -9.32
CA THR A 19 7.84 4.56 -8.70
C THR A 19 7.50 3.58 -7.58
N ILE A 20 7.12 4.11 -6.41
CA ILE A 20 6.71 3.29 -5.27
C ILE A 20 5.21 3.03 -5.35
N TYR A 21 4.83 1.77 -5.23
CA TYR A 21 3.47 1.31 -4.98
C TYR A 21 3.38 0.73 -3.57
N CYS A 22 2.42 1.20 -2.79
CA CYS A 22 2.22 0.80 -1.39
C CYS A 22 0.84 0.17 -1.24
N ASP A 23 0.76 -1.03 -0.67
CA ASP A 23 -0.52 -1.62 -0.31
C ASP A 23 -1.15 -0.90 0.89
N MET A 24 -2.43 -1.13 1.10
CA MET A 24 -3.18 -0.58 2.24
C MET A 24 -3.31 -1.59 3.38
N ASP A 25 -3.98 -2.73 3.11
CA ASP A 25 -4.34 -3.70 4.15
C ASP A 25 -3.07 -4.32 4.73
N MET A 26 -2.95 -4.36 6.05
CA MET A 26 -1.79 -4.87 6.80
C MET A 26 -0.45 -4.13 6.53
N VAL A 27 -0.46 -3.09 5.70
CA VAL A 27 0.69 -2.18 5.50
C VAL A 27 0.39 -0.81 6.11
N LEU A 28 -0.70 -0.18 5.69
CA LEU A 28 -1.16 1.11 6.21
C LEU A 28 -2.35 0.97 7.16
N CYS A 29 -3.31 0.08 6.82
CA CYS A 29 -4.54 -0.14 7.57
C CYS A 29 -4.50 -1.47 8.31
N ASP A 30 -4.92 -1.47 9.56
CA ASP A 30 -5.06 -2.68 10.39
C ASP A 30 -6.38 -3.39 10.07
N PHE A 31 -6.35 -4.11 8.93
CA PHE A 31 -7.50 -4.88 8.46
C PHE A 31 -7.89 -5.98 9.46
N LEU A 32 -6.91 -6.72 9.99
CA LEU A 32 -7.20 -7.84 10.89
C LEU A 32 -7.88 -7.36 12.16
N LYS A 33 -7.34 -6.35 12.83
CA LYS A 33 -7.96 -5.76 14.01
C LYS A 33 -9.38 -5.28 13.73
N GLY A 34 -9.59 -4.61 12.60
CA GLY A 34 -10.92 -4.15 12.19
C GLY A 34 -11.86 -5.32 11.96
N ALA A 35 -11.44 -6.35 11.24
CA ALA A 35 -12.25 -7.54 10.95
C ALA A 35 -12.57 -8.33 12.23
N GLU A 36 -11.62 -8.55 13.11
CA GLU A 36 -11.81 -9.26 14.38
C GLU A 36 -12.80 -8.54 15.31
N LYS A 37 -12.79 -7.20 15.28
CA LYS A 37 -13.78 -6.40 16.00
C LYS A 37 -15.20 -6.66 15.50
N GLU A 38 -15.40 -6.75 14.17
CA GLU A 38 -16.72 -7.05 13.60
C GLU A 38 -17.13 -8.52 13.83
N LEU A 39 -16.16 -9.43 13.77
CA LEU A 39 -16.40 -10.87 13.92
C LEU A 39 -16.60 -11.28 15.39
N GLY A 40 -16.11 -10.48 16.35
CA GLY A 40 -16.09 -10.82 17.78
C GLY A 40 -15.15 -11.99 18.14
N LYS A 41 -14.31 -12.43 17.20
CA LYS A 41 -13.36 -13.55 17.32
C LYS A 41 -12.14 -13.32 16.46
N PRO A 42 -11.00 -14.00 16.74
CA PRO A 42 -9.84 -14.00 15.85
C PRO A 42 -10.21 -14.40 14.41
N PHE A 43 -9.67 -13.66 13.45
CA PHE A 43 -10.02 -13.84 12.04
C PHE A 43 -9.87 -15.28 11.52
N PRO A 44 -8.80 -16.04 11.89
CA PRO A 44 -8.65 -17.43 11.45
C PRO A 44 -9.70 -18.40 12.02
N GLU A 45 -10.29 -18.08 13.18
CA GLU A 45 -11.25 -18.93 13.89
C GLU A 45 -12.68 -18.87 13.30
N VAL A 46 -12.93 -17.90 12.43
CA VAL A 46 -14.22 -17.77 11.77
C VAL A 46 -14.17 -18.42 10.40
N ASP A 47 -15.14 -19.25 10.07
CA ASP A 47 -15.28 -19.89 8.76
C ASP A 47 -15.26 -18.86 7.64
N LYS A 48 -14.53 -19.13 6.56
CA LYS A 48 -14.34 -18.20 5.44
C LYS A 48 -15.65 -17.68 4.88
N ASP A 49 -16.65 -18.54 4.77
CA ASP A 49 -17.96 -18.20 4.21
C ASP A 49 -18.78 -17.28 5.12
N LYS A 50 -18.47 -17.26 6.42
CA LYS A 50 -19.18 -16.45 7.41
C LYS A 50 -18.54 -15.09 7.64
N ARG A 51 -17.27 -14.88 7.29
CA ARG A 51 -16.53 -13.63 7.55
C ARG A 51 -17.18 -12.44 6.85
N TRP A 52 -17.32 -12.55 5.54
CA TRP A 52 -17.79 -11.45 4.71
C TRP A 52 -19.23 -11.04 4.99
N PRO A 53 -20.22 -11.95 5.14
CA PRO A 53 -21.57 -11.57 5.54
C PRO A 53 -21.65 -10.77 6.85
N ILE A 54 -20.72 -10.98 7.78
CA ILE A 54 -20.67 -10.23 9.04
C ILE A 54 -20.02 -8.86 8.80
N ILE A 55 -18.84 -8.81 8.14
CA ILE A 55 -18.12 -7.56 7.87
C ILE A 55 -18.97 -6.60 7.02
N HIS A 56 -19.68 -7.09 6.02
CA HIS A 56 -20.56 -6.29 5.15
C HIS A 56 -21.70 -5.57 5.86
N LYS A 57 -22.11 -6.02 7.03
CA LYS A 57 -23.14 -5.33 7.82
C LYS A 57 -22.67 -3.94 8.23
N ASN A 58 -21.37 -3.77 8.47
CA ASN A 58 -20.79 -2.47 8.75
C ASN A 58 -20.39 -1.78 7.43
N LYS A 59 -21.29 -0.96 6.89
CA LYS A 59 -21.06 -0.22 5.63
C LYS A 59 -19.89 0.75 5.68
N THR A 60 -19.42 1.10 6.88
CA THR A 60 -18.30 2.03 7.10
C THR A 60 -17.03 1.31 7.51
N PHE A 61 -17.00 -0.02 7.45
CA PHE A 61 -15.88 -0.85 7.86
C PHE A 61 -14.55 -0.34 7.28
N TRP A 62 -14.44 -0.23 5.96
CA TRP A 62 -13.21 0.15 5.27
C TRP A 62 -12.74 1.57 5.57
N GLU A 63 -13.66 2.51 5.74
CA GLU A 63 -13.31 3.92 6.01
C GLU A 63 -12.86 4.17 7.44
N ASN A 64 -13.20 3.26 8.37
CA ASN A 64 -12.91 3.39 9.79
C ASN A 64 -11.77 2.46 10.27
N LEU A 65 -11.07 1.78 9.37
CA LEU A 65 -9.88 1.01 9.74
C LEU A 65 -8.85 1.92 10.43
N GLU A 66 -8.21 1.39 11.45
CA GLU A 66 -7.11 2.09 12.12
C GLU A 66 -5.84 2.01 11.29
N TRP A 67 -4.89 2.89 11.58
CA TRP A 67 -3.55 2.75 11.05
C TRP A 67 -2.85 1.54 11.66
N MET A 68 -2.07 0.82 10.85
CA MET A 68 -1.08 -0.11 11.39
C MET A 68 -0.08 0.64 12.29
N PRO A 69 0.46 -0.01 13.33
CA PRO A 69 1.49 0.59 14.17
C PRO A 69 2.68 1.10 13.35
N GLY A 70 2.99 2.38 13.47
CA GLY A 70 4.10 3.02 12.73
C GLY A 70 3.84 3.33 11.25
N ALA A 71 2.72 2.90 10.68
CA ALA A 71 2.44 3.08 9.26
C ALA A 71 2.36 4.56 8.81
N LYS A 72 1.98 5.47 9.70
CA LYS A 72 2.04 6.92 9.41
C LYS A 72 3.45 7.36 9.04
N ARG A 73 4.49 6.80 9.71
CA ARG A 73 5.90 7.08 9.41
C ARG A 73 6.28 6.53 8.03
N LEU A 74 5.85 5.31 7.69
CA LEU A 74 6.09 4.73 6.37
C LEU A 74 5.42 5.60 5.30
N TRP A 75 4.13 5.91 5.46
CA TRP A 75 3.39 6.73 4.50
C TRP A 75 4.02 8.13 4.34
N SER A 76 4.36 8.79 5.43
CA SER A 76 5.04 10.09 5.38
C SER A 76 6.36 10.04 4.61
N PHE A 77 7.10 8.93 4.70
CA PHE A 77 8.34 8.75 3.96
C PHE A 77 8.09 8.53 2.47
N VAL A 78 7.26 7.55 2.10
CA VAL A 78 7.04 7.21 0.69
C VAL A 78 6.28 8.29 -0.06
N ASN A 79 5.39 9.03 0.63
CA ASN A 79 4.62 10.12 0.03
C ASN A 79 5.48 11.30 -0.43
N LYS A 80 6.71 11.47 0.10
CA LYS A 80 7.69 12.46 -0.42
C LYS A 80 8.11 12.18 -1.86
N TYR A 81 7.99 10.92 -2.28
CA TYR A 81 8.35 10.43 -3.61
C TYR A 81 7.11 10.14 -4.48
N ASP A 82 6.00 10.82 -4.19
CA ASP A 82 4.74 10.65 -4.90
C ASP A 82 4.27 9.19 -5.01
N ALA A 83 4.51 8.39 -3.97
CA ALA A 83 4.12 6.99 -3.95
C ALA A 83 2.64 6.79 -4.29
N HIS A 84 2.38 5.76 -5.06
CA HIS A 84 1.03 5.32 -5.43
C HIS A 84 0.49 4.32 -4.40
N ILE A 85 -0.80 4.31 -4.22
CA ILE A 85 -1.50 3.22 -3.53
C ILE A 85 -1.88 2.16 -4.56
N LEU A 86 -1.58 0.89 -4.24
CA LEU A 86 -1.97 -0.26 -5.05
C LEU A 86 -2.55 -1.33 -4.14
N SER A 87 -3.86 -1.35 -3.99
CA SER A 87 -4.54 -2.22 -3.04
C SER A 87 -5.64 -3.04 -3.70
N ALA A 88 -5.78 -4.29 -3.25
CA ALA A 88 -6.88 -5.13 -3.69
C ALA A 88 -8.19 -4.68 -3.03
N TYR A 89 -9.27 -4.64 -3.83
CA TYR A 89 -10.61 -4.48 -3.27
C TYR A 89 -11.29 -5.84 -3.10
N SER A 90 -12.21 -5.92 -2.14
CA SER A 90 -13.04 -7.11 -1.96
C SER A 90 -14.17 -7.14 -2.97
N THR A 91 -14.24 -8.21 -3.77
CA THR A 91 -15.38 -8.45 -4.68
C THR A 91 -16.65 -8.84 -3.93
N ASN A 92 -16.50 -9.26 -2.67
CA ASN A 92 -17.61 -9.64 -1.82
C ASN A 92 -18.22 -8.44 -1.08
N ASP A 93 -17.68 -7.23 -1.23
CA ASP A 93 -18.16 -6.03 -0.55
C ASP A 93 -18.13 -4.79 -1.45
N SER A 94 -19.30 -4.36 -1.87
CA SER A 94 -19.45 -3.15 -2.68
C SER A 94 -18.97 -1.86 -1.98
N ASN A 95 -18.85 -1.87 -0.64
CA ASN A 95 -18.33 -0.73 0.13
C ASN A 95 -16.78 -0.70 0.15
N SER A 96 -16.10 -1.73 -0.35
CA SER A 96 -14.63 -1.82 -0.30
C SER A 96 -13.96 -0.66 -1.04
N ILE A 97 -14.33 -0.41 -2.29
CA ILE A 97 -13.74 0.67 -3.09
C ILE A 97 -14.08 2.05 -2.47
N PRO A 98 -15.36 2.42 -2.28
CA PRO A 98 -15.67 3.75 -1.74
C PRO A 98 -15.12 3.95 -0.32
N GLY A 99 -15.10 2.93 0.52
CA GLY A 99 -14.55 3.01 1.87
C GLY A 99 -13.04 3.22 1.88
N LYS A 100 -12.28 2.47 1.07
CA LYS A 100 -10.83 2.67 0.90
C LYS A 100 -10.52 4.08 0.36
N MET A 101 -11.29 4.57 -0.60
CA MET A 101 -11.14 5.94 -1.10
C MET A 101 -11.37 7.00 -0.03
N LYS A 102 -12.40 6.83 0.81
CA LYS A 102 -12.66 7.73 1.94
C LYS A 102 -11.55 7.67 2.98
N TRP A 103 -11.06 6.46 3.29
CA TRP A 103 -9.95 6.26 4.21
C TRP A 103 -8.68 7.00 3.75
N LEU A 104 -8.31 6.83 2.47
CA LEU A 104 -7.13 7.50 1.89
C LEU A 104 -7.23 9.02 1.96
N ARG A 105 -8.40 9.56 1.63
CA ARG A 105 -8.66 11.01 1.71
C ARG A 105 -8.58 11.52 3.15
N LYS A 106 -9.23 10.83 4.07
CA LYS A 106 -9.35 11.23 5.49
C LYS A 106 -8.02 11.08 6.23
N ASN A 107 -7.36 9.93 6.09
CA ASN A 107 -6.23 9.53 6.90
C ASN A 107 -4.88 9.83 6.22
N ALA A 108 -4.71 9.41 4.98
CA ALA A 108 -3.46 9.59 4.23
C ALA A 108 -3.35 10.95 3.53
N LYS A 109 -4.42 11.76 3.55
CA LYS A 109 -4.53 13.05 2.84
C LYS A 109 -4.26 12.93 1.33
N LEU A 110 -4.46 11.72 0.78
CA LEU A 110 -4.27 11.44 -0.64
C LEU A 110 -5.58 11.67 -1.40
N THR A 111 -5.62 12.70 -2.23
CA THR A 111 -6.77 13.09 -3.05
C THR A 111 -6.56 12.90 -4.54
N GLN A 112 -5.31 12.73 -4.97
CA GLN A 112 -4.91 12.57 -6.37
C GLN A 112 -5.31 11.18 -6.88
N ARG A 113 -6.36 11.15 -7.71
CA ARG A 113 -6.93 9.89 -8.26
C ARG A 113 -5.91 9.09 -9.08
N SER A 114 -5.01 9.75 -9.78
CA SER A 114 -3.95 9.12 -10.59
C SER A 114 -2.96 8.28 -9.77
N ARG A 115 -2.89 8.53 -8.46
CA ARG A 115 -2.02 7.79 -7.54
C ARG A 115 -2.75 6.69 -6.76
N ILE A 116 -4.02 6.42 -7.07
CA ILE A 116 -4.84 5.44 -6.32
C ILE A 116 -5.31 4.35 -7.27
N HIS A 117 -4.82 3.13 -7.07
CA HIS A 117 -5.14 1.95 -7.86
C HIS A 117 -5.79 0.91 -6.95
N LEU A 118 -7.12 0.83 -6.99
CA LEU A 118 -7.90 -0.20 -6.33
C LEU A 118 -8.27 -1.23 -7.38
N VAL A 119 -7.65 -2.40 -7.34
CA VAL A 119 -7.67 -3.41 -8.40
C VAL A 119 -8.01 -4.79 -7.83
N LEU A 120 -8.22 -5.77 -8.68
CA LEU A 120 -8.24 -7.17 -8.25
C LEU A 120 -6.82 -7.61 -7.85
N ARG A 121 -6.70 -8.48 -6.84
CA ARG A 121 -5.39 -8.91 -6.33
C ARG A 121 -4.42 -9.34 -7.44
N LYS A 122 -4.90 -10.13 -8.40
CA LYS A 122 -4.08 -10.62 -9.52
C LYS A 122 -3.59 -9.51 -10.47
N GLN A 123 -4.27 -8.38 -10.51
CA GLN A 123 -3.89 -7.25 -11.37
C GLN A 123 -2.78 -6.40 -10.77
N LYS A 124 -2.43 -6.58 -9.50
CA LYS A 124 -1.32 -5.82 -8.89
C LYS A 124 -0.03 -5.95 -9.70
N GLN A 125 0.31 -7.15 -10.15
CA GLN A 125 1.53 -7.42 -10.92
C GLN A 125 1.62 -6.66 -12.25
N ASP A 126 0.49 -6.18 -12.79
CA ASP A 126 0.48 -5.45 -14.06
C ASP A 126 1.11 -4.06 -13.94
N PHE A 127 1.31 -3.58 -12.71
CA PHE A 127 1.98 -2.32 -12.38
C PHE A 127 3.49 -2.48 -12.10
N ALA A 128 4.05 -3.69 -12.23
CA ALA A 128 5.44 -3.96 -11.87
C ALA A 128 6.44 -3.17 -12.71
N MET A 129 6.08 -2.80 -13.94
CA MET A 129 6.96 -2.06 -14.86
C MET A 129 6.23 -0.85 -15.43
N THR A 130 6.96 0.25 -15.62
CA THR A 130 6.49 1.43 -16.37
C THR A 130 7.58 1.85 -17.34
N ASN A 131 7.27 1.92 -18.65
CA ASN A 131 8.22 2.29 -19.70
C ASN A 131 9.55 1.50 -19.61
N ASN A 132 9.46 0.18 -19.42
CA ASN A 132 10.59 -0.75 -19.26
C ASN A 132 11.48 -0.46 -18.03
N LYS A 133 11.01 0.34 -17.07
CA LYS A 133 11.67 0.56 -15.79
C LYS A 133 10.91 -0.18 -14.69
N PRO A 134 11.61 -0.85 -13.75
CA PRO A 134 10.98 -1.53 -12.63
C PRO A 134 10.34 -0.53 -11.66
N ASN A 135 9.19 -0.88 -11.11
CA ASN A 135 8.56 -0.18 -10.00
C ASN A 135 8.79 -0.95 -8.69
N VAL A 136 8.66 -0.27 -7.56
CA VAL A 136 8.76 -0.88 -6.22
C VAL A 136 7.35 -1.17 -5.69
N LEU A 137 7.13 -2.38 -5.16
CA LEU A 137 5.92 -2.72 -4.40
C LEU A 137 6.27 -2.97 -2.93
N ILE A 138 5.54 -2.32 -2.03
CA ILE A 138 5.53 -2.63 -0.58
C ILE A 138 4.22 -3.33 -0.26
N ASP A 139 4.27 -4.61 0.11
CA ASP A 139 3.08 -5.45 0.33
C ASP A 139 3.39 -6.50 1.41
N ASP A 140 2.44 -6.77 2.31
CA ASP A 140 2.61 -7.77 3.37
C ASP A 140 2.46 -9.21 2.87
N HIS A 141 1.81 -9.38 1.73
CA HIS A 141 1.50 -10.69 1.18
C HIS A 141 2.61 -11.19 0.24
N LEU A 142 3.43 -12.15 0.71
CA LEU A 142 4.58 -12.68 -0.03
C LEU A 142 4.25 -13.16 -1.46
N LYS A 143 3.03 -13.66 -1.69
CA LYS A 143 2.61 -14.07 -3.04
C LYS A 143 2.52 -12.89 -4.00
N ASN A 144 2.04 -11.72 -3.53
CA ASN A 144 2.00 -10.51 -4.35
C ASN A 144 3.41 -10.06 -4.72
N ILE A 145 4.34 -10.12 -3.76
CA ILE A 145 5.76 -9.80 -3.98
C ILE A 145 6.37 -10.71 -5.06
N LYS A 146 6.18 -12.04 -4.94
CA LYS A 146 6.70 -12.99 -5.93
C LYS A 146 6.12 -12.79 -7.34
N GLU A 147 4.80 -12.55 -7.43
CA GLU A 147 4.13 -12.27 -8.71
C GLU A 147 4.64 -10.95 -9.33
N TRP A 148 4.89 -9.93 -8.51
CA TRP A 148 5.45 -8.65 -8.91
C TRP A 148 6.88 -8.78 -9.45
N GLU A 149 7.75 -9.50 -8.72
CA GLU A 149 9.14 -9.76 -9.13
C GLU A 149 9.21 -10.60 -10.40
N ALA A 150 8.32 -11.58 -10.57
CA ALA A 150 8.20 -12.36 -11.80
C ALA A 150 7.86 -11.51 -13.03
N LYS A 151 7.28 -10.30 -12.82
CA LYS A 151 7.01 -9.31 -13.86
C LYS A 151 8.10 -8.25 -14.02
N GLY A 152 9.23 -8.41 -13.33
CA GLY A 152 10.40 -7.51 -13.43
C GLY A 152 10.40 -6.34 -12.46
N GLY A 153 9.44 -6.24 -11.55
CA GLY A 153 9.41 -5.21 -10.51
C GLY A 153 10.31 -5.53 -9.33
N ILE A 154 10.47 -4.58 -8.42
CA ILE A 154 11.24 -4.71 -7.17
C ILE A 154 10.24 -4.90 -6.03
N GLY A 155 10.27 -6.07 -5.36
CA GLY A 155 9.39 -6.39 -4.25
C GLY A 155 10.00 -6.06 -2.90
N ILE A 156 9.25 -5.41 -2.02
CA ILE A 156 9.58 -5.24 -0.60
C ILE A 156 8.50 -5.94 0.23
N HIS A 157 8.83 -7.13 0.74
CA HIS A 157 7.93 -7.84 1.65
C HIS A 157 7.84 -7.08 2.97
N HIS A 158 6.66 -6.51 3.25
CA HIS A 158 6.42 -5.70 4.44
C HIS A 158 6.27 -6.58 5.68
N LEU A 159 7.34 -6.72 6.45
CA LEU A 159 7.34 -7.40 7.75
C LEU A 159 7.24 -6.40 8.91
N SER A 160 7.75 -5.18 8.69
CA SER A 160 7.66 -4.05 9.62
C SER A 160 7.97 -2.76 8.89
N VAL A 161 7.56 -1.63 9.48
CA VAL A 161 7.90 -0.29 8.97
C VAL A 161 9.40 -0.10 8.86
N SER A 162 10.16 -0.53 9.85
CA SER A 162 11.63 -0.37 9.87
C SER A 162 12.29 -1.18 8.75
N THR A 163 11.85 -2.41 8.52
CA THR A 163 12.36 -3.26 7.42
C THR A 163 12.10 -2.60 6.08
N SER A 164 10.86 -2.18 5.81
CA SER A 164 10.50 -1.54 4.53
C SER A 164 11.27 -0.23 4.30
N LEU A 165 11.43 0.61 5.32
CA LEU A 165 12.23 1.83 5.22
C LEU A 165 13.71 1.54 4.92
N ASN A 166 14.28 0.48 5.52
CA ASN A 166 15.65 0.10 5.27
C ASN A 166 15.86 -0.39 3.83
N GLU A 167 14.92 -1.19 3.31
CA GLU A 167 14.98 -1.63 1.91
C GLU A 167 14.84 -0.45 0.94
N LEU A 168 13.92 0.49 1.19
CA LEU A 168 13.80 1.71 0.39
C LEU A 168 15.10 2.53 0.39
N LYS A 169 15.76 2.67 1.55
CA LYS A 169 17.04 3.39 1.65
C LYS A 169 18.17 2.71 0.84
N LYS A 170 18.21 1.37 0.80
CA LYS A 170 19.15 0.63 -0.04
C LYS A 170 18.93 0.91 -1.53
N LEU A 171 17.69 1.18 -1.93
CA LEU A 171 17.31 1.57 -3.29
C LEU A 171 17.61 3.05 -3.60
N GLY A 172 18.07 3.84 -2.63
CA GLY A 172 18.46 5.24 -2.81
C GLY A 172 17.45 6.28 -2.31
N TYR A 173 16.30 5.88 -1.79
CA TYR A 173 15.34 6.81 -1.17
C TYR A 173 15.88 7.36 0.16
N LYS A 174 15.70 8.68 0.44
CA LYS A 174 16.28 9.39 1.61
C LYS A 174 15.24 10.09 2.46
#